data_17dce671fc1aeb6380854e2bf7c5367b
#
_entry.id   17dce671fc1aeb6380854e2bf7c5367b
#
_cell.length_a   1.000
_cell.length_b   1.000
_cell.length_c   1.000
_cell.angle_alpha   90.00
_cell.angle_beta   90.00
_cell.angle_gamma   90.00
#
_symmetry.space_group_name_H-M   'P 1'
#
loop_
_entity.id
_entity.type
_entity.pdbx_description
1 polymer ?
#
loop_
_entity_poly.entity_id
_entity_poly.type
_entity_poly.pdbx_seq_one_letter_code
_entity_poly.pdbx_strand_id
1 'polypeptide(L)'
;MKSSPPSGCEIARRDWLKAATFSGAAAMLASVKASAEPTGTPARKVRGVVFMVSDGMSPGVLTLAEAYSKLTRQKGTQWWSIFNDRTASRGLMDTASANSMVTDSAAASSAWGGGERVNNGSINVSTGGKSISPVAEILKKKGVRIGLVSTATITHATPAGFASSVPKRGEEDDIA
;
A
#
# COMPACT_ATOMS: atom_id res chain seq x y z
N MET A 1 -64.11 -27.42 -18.45
CA MET A 1 -63.11 -26.68 -19.20
C MET A 1 -62.37 -25.80 -18.24
N LYS A 2 -61.13 -26.19 -17.87
CA LYS A 2 -60.19 -25.39 -17.03
C LYS A 2 -59.17 -24.79 -17.95
N SER A 3 -59.14 -23.47 -18.10
CA SER A 3 -58.13 -22.75 -18.81
C SER A 3 -56.87 -22.61 -17.98
N SER A 4 -55.75 -23.11 -18.47
CA SER A 4 -54.41 -22.95 -17.85
C SER A 4 -53.91 -21.50 -18.05
N PRO A 5 -53.18 -20.94 -17.07
CA PRO A 5 -52.58 -19.61 -17.23
C PRO A 5 -51.34 -19.69 -18.16
N PRO A 6 -50.97 -18.56 -18.81
CA PRO A 6 -49.82 -18.53 -19.73
C PRO A 6 -48.51 -18.66 -18.94
N SER A 7 -47.61 -19.47 -19.48
CA SER A 7 -46.26 -19.69 -18.97
C SER A 7 -45.45 -18.38 -18.95
N GLY A 8 -44.98 -18.03 -17.76
CA GLY A 8 -44.08 -16.90 -17.55
C GLY A 8 -42.78 -17.05 -18.34
N CYS A 9 -42.35 -15.99 -18.96
CA CYS A 9 -41.06 -15.88 -19.64
C CYS A 9 -39.93 -16.03 -18.60
N GLU A 10 -39.35 -17.23 -18.52
CA GLU A 10 -38.11 -17.46 -17.78
C GLU A 10 -36.95 -16.87 -18.56
N ILE A 11 -36.58 -15.63 -18.20
CA ILE A 11 -35.32 -15.05 -18.66
C ILE A 11 -34.19 -15.81 -17.95
N ALA A 12 -33.41 -16.58 -18.70
CA ALA A 12 -32.31 -17.35 -18.15
C ALA A 12 -31.31 -16.41 -17.46
N ARG A 13 -30.82 -16.78 -16.25
CA ARG A 13 -29.83 -16.03 -15.47
C ARG A 13 -28.63 -15.54 -16.30
N ARG A 14 -28.32 -16.27 -17.35
CA ARG A 14 -27.24 -15.97 -18.31
C ARG A 14 -27.51 -14.73 -19.17
N ASP A 15 -28.75 -14.47 -19.51
CA ASP A 15 -29.13 -13.32 -20.35
C ASP A 15 -29.25 -12.05 -19.53
N TRP A 16 -29.60 -12.18 -18.25
CA TRP A 16 -29.58 -11.06 -17.29
C TRP A 16 -28.14 -10.57 -17.04
N LEU A 17 -27.15 -11.48 -16.92
CA LEU A 17 -25.74 -11.14 -16.77
C LEU A 17 -25.16 -10.47 -18.01
N LYS A 18 -25.60 -10.86 -19.22
CA LYS A 18 -25.17 -10.21 -20.47
C LYS A 18 -25.76 -8.81 -20.64
N ALA A 19 -27.00 -8.59 -20.24
CA ALA A 19 -27.63 -7.28 -20.29
C ALA A 19 -27.03 -6.30 -19.24
N ALA A 20 -26.65 -6.79 -18.05
CA ALA A 20 -26.03 -5.99 -17.01
C ALA A 20 -24.59 -5.55 -17.35
N THR A 21 -23.84 -6.35 -18.11
CA THR A 21 -22.43 -6.02 -18.46
C THR A 21 -22.35 -4.97 -19.59
N PHE A 22 -23.33 -4.90 -20.49
CA PHE A 22 -23.29 -3.92 -21.59
C PHE A 22 -23.78 -2.52 -21.21
N SER A 23 -24.71 -2.41 -20.26
CA SER A 23 -25.23 -1.11 -19.82
C SER A 23 -24.36 -0.43 -18.76
N GLY A 24 -23.62 -1.19 -17.96
CA GLY A 24 -22.77 -0.67 -16.87
C GLY A 24 -21.42 -0.12 -17.34
N ALA A 25 -20.81 -0.75 -18.34
CA ALA A 25 -19.48 -0.36 -18.83
C ALA A 25 -19.50 0.99 -19.60
N ALA A 26 -20.55 1.27 -20.35
CA ALA A 26 -20.67 2.53 -21.07
C ALA A 26 -20.96 3.73 -20.16
N ALA A 27 -21.68 3.52 -19.05
CA ALA A 27 -21.97 4.57 -18.07
C ALA A 27 -20.76 4.89 -17.17
N MET A 28 -19.89 3.90 -16.89
CA MET A 28 -18.67 4.16 -16.09
C MET A 28 -17.58 4.88 -16.87
N LEU A 29 -17.49 4.69 -18.18
CA LEU A 29 -16.49 5.39 -19.00
C LEU A 29 -16.85 6.86 -19.28
N ALA A 30 -18.11 7.23 -19.16
CA ALA A 30 -18.55 8.62 -19.31
C ALA A 30 -18.35 9.47 -18.04
N SER A 31 -18.19 8.84 -16.86
CA SER A 31 -18.09 9.54 -15.58
C SER A 31 -16.65 9.91 -15.15
N VAL A 32 -15.62 9.50 -15.90
CA VAL A 32 -14.21 9.77 -15.53
C VAL A 32 -13.66 11.04 -16.16
N LYS A 33 -14.49 11.84 -16.84
CA LYS A 33 -14.15 13.23 -17.16
C LYS A 33 -14.70 14.18 -16.07
N ALA A 34 -14.46 13.91 -14.83
CA ALA A 34 -14.44 14.95 -13.82
C ALA A 34 -13.13 15.70 -14.00
N SER A 35 -13.15 16.72 -14.83
CA SER A 35 -12.14 17.77 -14.85
C SER A 35 -12.11 18.36 -13.45
N ALA A 36 -11.20 17.92 -12.61
CA ALA A 36 -10.79 18.68 -11.45
C ALA A 36 -10.13 19.94 -12.02
N GLU A 37 -10.91 21.00 -12.18
CA GLU A 37 -10.38 22.35 -12.36
C GLU A 37 -9.39 22.56 -11.21
N PRO A 38 -8.13 22.94 -11.48
CA PRO A 38 -7.21 23.28 -10.43
C PRO A 38 -7.72 24.57 -9.79
N THR A 39 -8.50 24.44 -8.69
CA THR A 39 -8.78 25.58 -7.85
C THR A 39 -7.44 26.15 -7.42
N GLY A 40 -7.12 27.32 -7.93
CA GLY A 40 -5.80 27.94 -7.92
C GLY A 40 -5.27 28.36 -6.55
N THR A 41 -5.17 27.44 -5.62
CA THR A 41 -4.32 27.60 -4.46
C THR A 41 -2.89 27.31 -4.93
N PRO A 42 -1.96 28.24 -4.80
CA PRO A 42 -0.58 28.02 -5.24
C PRO A 42 -0.05 26.76 -4.58
N ALA A 43 0.40 25.79 -5.40
CA ALA A 43 0.90 24.51 -4.93
C ALA A 43 1.99 24.78 -3.89
N ARG A 44 1.72 24.47 -2.64
CA ARG A 44 2.67 24.63 -1.54
C ARG A 44 3.87 23.77 -1.86
N LYS A 45 5.04 24.39 -2.04
CA LYS A 45 6.27 23.68 -2.33
C LYS A 45 6.56 22.70 -1.17
N VAL A 46 6.53 21.39 -1.44
CA VAL A 46 6.89 20.38 -0.45
C VAL A 46 8.37 20.57 -0.10
N ARG A 47 8.67 20.81 1.18
CA ARG A 47 10.03 21.03 1.70
C ARG A 47 10.71 19.75 2.17
N GLY A 48 9.94 18.76 2.51
CA GLY A 48 10.42 17.47 3.00
C GLY A 48 9.30 16.46 3.11
N VAL A 49 9.67 15.19 3.13
CA VAL A 49 8.77 14.06 3.35
C VAL A 49 9.32 13.25 4.52
N VAL A 50 8.48 12.90 5.46
CA VAL A 50 8.79 11.94 6.53
C VAL A 50 8.00 10.68 6.27
N PHE A 51 8.72 9.59 6.01
CA PHE A 51 8.12 8.26 5.84
C PHE A 51 8.28 7.49 7.15
N MET A 52 7.17 7.13 7.79
CA MET A 52 7.17 6.45 9.09
C MET A 52 6.66 5.03 8.92
N VAL A 53 7.40 4.07 9.44
CA VAL A 53 7.07 2.64 9.37
C VAL A 53 6.91 2.08 10.79
N SER A 54 5.82 1.37 11.03
CA SER A 54 5.66 0.47 12.16
C SER A 54 5.81 -0.96 11.66
N ASP A 55 6.97 -1.56 11.91
CA ASP A 55 7.25 -2.94 11.51
C ASP A 55 6.37 -3.92 12.30
N GLY A 56 5.87 -4.96 11.60
CA GLY A 56 5.01 -5.99 12.18
C GLY A 56 3.60 -5.55 12.54
N MET A 57 3.19 -4.32 12.20
CA MET A 57 1.87 -3.81 12.53
C MET A 57 0.80 -4.29 11.54
N SER A 58 -0.05 -5.22 11.98
CA SER A 58 -1.23 -5.63 11.21
C SER A 58 -2.35 -4.59 11.28
N PRO A 59 -3.31 -4.58 10.33
CA PRO A 59 -4.46 -3.67 10.37
C PRO A 59 -5.25 -3.72 11.68
N GLY A 60 -5.33 -4.89 12.33
CA GLY A 60 -6.03 -5.06 13.61
C GLY A 60 -5.37 -4.34 14.80
N VAL A 61 -4.09 -4.02 14.71
CA VAL A 61 -3.36 -3.30 15.76
C VAL A 61 -3.92 -1.89 15.96
N LEU A 62 -4.37 -1.23 14.91
CA LEU A 62 -4.94 0.13 14.99
C LEU A 62 -6.16 0.18 15.90
N THR A 63 -7.11 -0.74 15.71
CA THR A 63 -8.33 -0.80 16.52
C THR A 63 -8.07 -1.26 17.96
N LEU A 64 -7.16 -2.22 18.12
CA LEU A 64 -6.75 -2.70 19.44
C LEU A 64 -6.05 -1.59 20.24
N ALA A 65 -5.10 -0.89 19.62
CA ALA A 65 -4.38 0.21 20.26
C ALA A 65 -5.32 1.37 20.62
N GLU A 66 -6.29 1.69 19.78
CA GLU A 66 -7.30 2.71 20.05
C GLU A 66 -8.17 2.32 21.26
N ALA A 67 -8.67 1.08 21.30
CA ALA A 67 -9.46 0.58 22.42
C ALA A 67 -8.65 0.57 23.73
N TYR A 68 -7.42 0.07 23.68
CA TYR A 68 -6.52 0.05 24.85
C TYR A 68 -6.19 1.45 25.34
N SER A 69 -5.88 2.39 24.46
CA SER A 69 -5.57 3.79 24.82
C SER A 69 -6.76 4.48 25.48
N LYS A 70 -7.96 4.27 24.95
CA LYS A 70 -9.19 4.81 25.56
C LYS A 70 -9.45 4.22 26.93
N LEU A 71 -9.24 2.92 27.11
CA LEU A 71 -9.47 2.23 28.38
C LEU A 71 -8.47 2.70 29.45
N THR A 72 -7.19 2.83 29.11
CA THR A 72 -6.11 3.09 30.08
C THR A 72 -5.78 4.56 30.26
N ARG A 73 -5.95 5.37 29.22
CA ARG A 73 -5.55 6.78 29.20
C ARG A 73 -6.74 7.73 29.02
N GLN A 74 -7.95 7.20 28.85
CA GLN A 74 -9.18 7.95 28.50
C GLN A 74 -9.00 8.86 27.27
N LYS A 75 -8.08 8.51 26.38
CA LYS A 75 -7.70 9.27 25.18
C LYS A 75 -7.46 8.34 24.02
N GLY A 76 -7.93 8.71 22.83
CA GLY A 76 -7.66 8.00 21.59
C GLY A 76 -6.21 8.11 21.13
N THR A 77 -5.82 7.31 20.16
CA THR A 77 -4.49 7.33 19.56
C THR A 77 -4.39 8.42 18.47
N GLN A 78 -3.16 8.93 18.27
CA GLN A 78 -2.90 9.86 17.15
C GLN A 78 -3.13 9.20 15.78
N TRP A 79 -2.84 7.90 15.65
CA TRP A 79 -3.15 7.13 14.45
C TRP A 79 -4.62 7.22 14.08
N TRP A 80 -5.50 7.00 15.06
CA TRP A 80 -6.94 7.06 14.83
C TRP A 80 -7.42 8.47 14.51
N SER A 81 -6.80 9.48 15.11
CA SER A 81 -7.04 10.88 14.79
C SER A 81 -6.70 11.20 13.33
N ILE A 82 -5.49 10.80 12.88
CA ILE A 82 -5.07 10.99 11.47
C ILE A 82 -5.96 10.17 10.53
N PHE A 83 -6.32 8.94 10.91
CA PHE A 83 -7.18 8.09 10.10
C PHE A 83 -8.56 8.70 9.86
N ASN A 84 -9.10 9.46 10.82
CA ASN A 84 -10.39 10.15 10.71
C ASN A 84 -10.28 11.58 10.15
N ASP A 85 -9.10 12.11 9.96
CA ASP A 85 -8.90 13.44 9.39
C ASP A 85 -9.30 13.44 7.90
N ARG A 86 -10.23 14.33 7.54
CA ARG A 86 -10.72 14.46 6.17
C ARG A 86 -9.68 15.00 5.19
N THR A 87 -8.65 15.65 5.69
CA THR A 87 -7.55 16.19 4.89
C THR A 87 -6.45 15.15 4.62
N ALA A 88 -6.46 14.02 5.35
CA ALA A 88 -5.52 12.94 5.16
C ALA A 88 -5.96 12.00 4.03
N SER A 89 -5.06 11.73 3.11
CA SER A 89 -5.23 10.67 2.11
C SER A 89 -4.97 9.30 2.74
N ARG A 90 -5.74 8.30 2.32
CA ARG A 90 -5.64 6.92 2.80
C ARG A 90 -5.45 5.99 1.62
N GLY A 91 -4.71 4.92 1.83
CA GLY A 91 -4.47 3.91 0.83
C GLY A 91 -4.07 2.59 1.46
N LEU A 92 -4.06 1.55 0.66
CA LEU A 92 -3.52 0.24 0.99
C LEU A 92 -2.31 -0.01 0.11
N MET A 93 -1.28 -0.62 0.69
CA MET A 93 -0.10 -1.07 -0.03
C MET A 93 0.01 -2.58 0.15
N ASP A 94 0.29 -3.28 -0.93
CA ASP A 94 0.57 -4.71 -0.90
C ASP A 94 2.06 -4.92 -0.59
N THR A 95 2.33 -5.54 0.55
CA THR A 95 3.68 -5.86 1.01
C THR A 95 3.95 -7.36 1.02
N ALA A 96 3.12 -8.16 0.32
CA ALA A 96 3.32 -9.60 0.23
C ALA A 96 4.66 -9.94 -0.41
N SER A 97 5.30 -11.01 0.08
CA SER A 97 6.50 -11.55 -0.56
C SER A 97 6.16 -12.34 -1.83
N ALA A 98 7.17 -12.58 -2.66
CA ALA A 98 6.99 -13.35 -3.89
C ALA A 98 6.93 -14.87 -3.65
N ASN A 99 7.46 -15.37 -2.53
CA ASN A 99 7.59 -16.81 -2.25
C ASN A 99 6.87 -17.28 -1.01
N SER A 100 6.09 -16.42 -0.34
CA SER A 100 5.37 -16.79 0.89
C SER A 100 4.10 -15.97 1.06
N MET A 101 3.08 -16.58 1.65
CA MET A 101 1.86 -15.87 2.09
C MET A 101 2.11 -14.95 3.28
N VAL A 102 3.16 -15.23 4.05
CA VAL A 102 3.58 -14.40 5.19
C VAL A 102 4.85 -13.67 4.79
N THR A 103 4.77 -12.36 4.69
CA THR A 103 5.91 -11.51 4.36
C THR A 103 6.83 -11.34 5.57
N ASP A 104 8.13 -11.11 5.30
CA ASP A 104 9.07 -10.61 6.30
C ASP A 104 9.36 -9.13 6.06
N SER A 105 10.13 -8.52 6.98
CA SER A 105 10.49 -7.09 6.86
C SER A 105 11.33 -6.79 5.62
N ALA A 106 12.10 -7.76 5.10
CA ALA A 106 12.92 -7.56 3.92
C ALA A 106 12.08 -7.45 2.65
N ALA A 107 11.18 -8.40 2.42
CA ALA A 107 10.26 -8.34 1.29
C ALA A 107 9.29 -7.16 1.42
N ALA A 108 8.76 -6.89 2.63
CA ALA A 108 7.88 -5.76 2.86
C ALA A 108 8.59 -4.42 2.60
N SER A 109 9.84 -4.24 3.07
CA SER A 109 10.59 -3.01 2.82
C SER A 109 10.94 -2.80 1.36
N SER A 110 11.18 -3.87 0.61
CA SER A 110 11.39 -3.81 -0.83
C SER A 110 10.14 -3.34 -1.59
N ALA A 111 8.95 -3.63 -1.08
CA ALA A 111 7.71 -3.16 -1.70
C ALA A 111 7.60 -1.62 -1.67
N TRP A 112 7.96 -0.96 -0.55
CA TRP A 112 7.94 0.51 -0.50
C TRP A 112 9.26 1.17 -0.90
N GLY A 113 10.39 0.48 -0.75
CA GLY A 113 11.71 1.01 -1.07
C GLY A 113 12.15 0.82 -2.51
N GLY A 114 11.81 -0.33 -3.10
CA GLY A 114 12.15 -0.69 -4.48
C GLY A 114 10.95 -0.76 -5.43
N GLY A 115 9.72 -0.85 -4.89
CA GLY A 115 8.50 -0.92 -5.70
C GLY A 115 8.20 -2.29 -6.30
N GLU A 116 8.88 -3.34 -5.87
CA GLU A 116 8.70 -4.70 -6.38
C GLU A 116 8.50 -5.72 -5.26
N ARG A 117 7.80 -6.81 -5.57
CA ARG A 117 7.75 -7.99 -4.70
C ARG A 117 9.02 -8.81 -4.87
N VAL A 118 9.67 -9.09 -3.76
CA VAL A 118 10.86 -9.93 -3.69
C VAL A 118 10.62 -11.15 -2.78
N ASN A 119 11.54 -12.09 -2.76
CA ASN A 119 11.48 -13.22 -1.84
C ASN A 119 11.73 -12.76 -0.39
N ASN A 120 11.15 -13.46 0.57
CA ASN A 120 11.49 -13.27 1.97
C ASN A 120 13.01 -13.38 2.16
N GLY A 121 13.55 -12.53 3.00
CA GLY A 121 14.98 -12.45 3.27
C GLY A 121 15.78 -11.58 2.30
N SER A 122 15.27 -11.27 1.11
CA SER A 122 15.94 -10.41 0.13
C SER A 122 15.52 -8.95 0.30
N ILE A 123 16.47 -8.04 0.16
CA ILE A 123 16.25 -6.58 0.19
C ILE A 123 16.54 -6.03 -1.20
N ASN A 124 15.52 -5.51 -1.88
CA ASN A 124 15.63 -4.92 -3.21
C ASN A 124 16.38 -5.78 -4.25
N VAL A 125 16.23 -7.10 -4.16
CA VAL A 125 16.72 -8.05 -5.16
C VAL A 125 15.53 -8.82 -5.70
N SER A 126 15.29 -8.71 -7.01
CA SER A 126 14.18 -9.37 -7.69
C SER A 126 14.25 -10.89 -7.57
N THR A 127 13.17 -11.58 -7.85
CA THR A 127 13.15 -13.06 -7.88
C THR A 127 14.12 -13.67 -8.89
N GLY A 128 14.52 -12.91 -9.92
CA GLY A 128 15.53 -13.28 -10.88
C GLY A 128 16.97 -12.90 -10.49
N GLY A 129 17.21 -12.45 -9.26
CA GLY A 129 18.55 -12.08 -8.75
C GLY A 129 19.06 -10.71 -9.21
N LYS A 130 18.21 -9.89 -9.85
CA LYS A 130 18.59 -8.55 -10.30
C LYS A 130 18.40 -7.54 -9.16
N SER A 131 19.41 -6.69 -8.93
CA SER A 131 19.31 -5.55 -8.01
C SER A 131 18.27 -4.54 -8.49
N ILE A 132 17.49 -4.05 -7.56
CA ILE A 132 16.46 -3.01 -7.72
C ILE A 132 16.98 -1.76 -7.02
N SER A 133 17.05 -0.64 -7.74
CA SER A 133 17.51 0.63 -7.15
C SER A 133 16.52 1.11 -6.08
N PRO A 134 16.94 1.25 -4.81
CA PRO A 134 16.09 1.74 -3.75
C PRO A 134 15.76 3.23 -3.94
N VAL A 135 14.65 3.65 -3.35
CA VAL A 135 14.14 5.03 -3.48
C VAL A 135 15.16 6.09 -3.02
N ALA A 136 15.96 5.78 -2.00
CA ALA A 136 17.00 6.69 -1.52
C ALA A 136 18.07 6.95 -2.58
N GLU A 137 18.50 5.92 -3.31
CA GLU A 137 19.46 6.07 -4.41
C GLU A 137 18.88 6.97 -5.52
N ILE A 138 17.63 6.74 -5.89
CA ILE A 138 16.92 7.53 -6.92
C ILE A 138 16.83 9.00 -6.51
N LEU A 139 16.45 9.26 -5.26
CA LEU A 139 16.31 10.62 -4.74
C LEU A 139 17.66 11.30 -4.56
N LYS A 140 18.69 10.60 -4.12
CA LYS A 140 20.06 11.12 -3.98
C LYS A 140 20.61 11.59 -5.32
N LYS A 141 20.38 10.85 -6.41
CA LYS A 141 20.73 11.25 -7.78
C LYS A 141 20.04 12.56 -8.23
N LYS A 142 18.91 12.89 -7.59
CA LYS A 142 18.16 14.16 -7.81
C LYS A 142 18.56 15.28 -6.83
N GLY A 143 19.60 15.09 -6.04
CA GLY A 143 20.08 16.08 -5.07
C GLY A 143 19.24 16.19 -3.80
N VAL A 144 18.34 15.24 -3.52
CA VAL A 144 17.55 15.22 -2.29
C VAL A 144 18.41 14.68 -1.15
N ARG A 145 18.40 15.37 -0.02
CA ARG A 145 19.03 14.87 1.22
C ARG A 145 18.14 13.84 1.87
N ILE A 146 18.75 12.74 2.33
CA ILE A 146 18.06 11.61 2.92
C ILE A 146 18.67 11.30 4.26
N GLY A 147 17.86 10.94 5.23
CA GLY A 147 18.25 10.42 6.54
C GLY A 147 17.39 9.24 6.91
N LEU A 148 18.00 8.23 7.50
CA LEU A 148 17.32 7.05 8.05
C LEU A 148 17.47 7.08 9.57
N VAL A 149 16.37 6.79 10.26
CA VAL A 149 16.33 6.64 11.73
C VAL A 149 15.60 5.35 12.05
N SER A 150 16.14 4.54 12.91
CA SER A 150 15.57 3.26 13.31
C SER A 150 15.71 3.03 14.80
N THR A 151 14.80 2.29 15.40
CA THR A 151 14.92 1.75 16.76
C THR A 151 15.61 0.38 16.79
N ALA A 152 15.83 -0.22 15.64
CA ALA A 152 16.69 -1.39 15.42
C ALA A 152 18.07 -0.94 14.93
N THR A 153 18.92 -1.89 14.48
CA THR A 153 20.17 -1.55 13.78
C THR A 153 19.86 -0.83 12.48
N ILE A 154 20.73 0.07 12.04
CA ILE A 154 20.54 0.79 10.77
C ILE A 154 20.63 -0.18 9.57
N THR A 155 21.28 -1.30 9.74
CA THR A 155 21.40 -2.40 8.79
C THR A 155 20.19 -3.35 8.80
N HIS A 156 19.27 -3.20 9.75
CA HIS A 156 18.03 -3.97 9.76
C HIS A 156 17.23 -3.78 8.45
N ALA A 157 16.56 -4.82 8.00
CA ALA A 157 15.87 -4.85 6.72
C ALA A 157 14.90 -3.69 6.47
N THR A 158 14.23 -3.19 7.51
CA THR A 158 13.25 -2.08 7.38
C THR A 158 13.89 -0.77 6.92
N PRO A 159 14.95 -0.23 7.56
CA PRO A 159 15.67 0.93 7.02
C PRO A 159 16.47 0.59 5.77
N ALA A 160 17.07 -0.62 5.67
CA ALA A 160 17.87 -1.05 4.54
C ALA A 160 17.06 -1.07 3.22
N GLY A 161 15.77 -1.40 3.28
CA GLY A 161 14.90 -1.38 2.10
C GLY A 161 14.80 -0.02 1.41
N PHE A 162 15.09 1.08 2.12
CA PHE A 162 15.15 2.41 1.52
C PHE A 162 16.47 2.72 0.81
N ALA A 163 17.59 2.08 1.20
CA ALA A 163 18.93 2.52 0.85
C ALA A 163 19.81 1.45 0.21
N SER A 164 19.55 0.17 0.43
CA SER A 164 20.43 -0.92 0.05
C SER A 164 19.72 -1.95 -0.83
N SER A 165 20.52 -2.76 -1.53
CA SER A 165 20.07 -3.88 -2.35
C SER A 165 21.00 -5.06 -2.11
N VAL A 166 20.56 -6.05 -1.32
CA VAL A 166 21.33 -7.24 -0.96
C VAL A 166 20.48 -8.50 -1.04
N PRO A 167 21.05 -9.65 -1.46
CA PRO A 167 20.30 -10.88 -1.62
C PRO A 167 19.80 -11.47 -0.30
N LYS A 168 20.48 -11.19 0.81
CA LYS A 168 20.12 -11.71 2.13
C LYS A 168 20.21 -10.62 3.20
N ARG A 169 19.13 -10.42 3.92
CA ARG A 169 19.03 -9.43 5.02
C ARG A 169 20.01 -9.63 6.17
N GLY A 170 20.62 -10.82 6.28
CA GLY A 170 21.64 -11.11 7.30
C GLY A 170 23.06 -10.70 6.89
N GLU A 171 23.25 -10.24 5.67
CA GLU A 171 24.55 -9.72 5.17
C GLU A 171 24.66 -8.24 5.56
N GLU A 172 24.77 -7.98 6.89
CA GLU A 172 24.73 -6.61 7.43
C GLU A 172 25.92 -5.76 7.00
N ASP A 173 27.06 -6.36 6.76
CA ASP A 173 28.28 -5.68 6.26
C ASP A 173 28.07 -5.14 4.82
N ASP A 174 27.28 -5.84 4.01
CA ASP A 174 26.94 -5.43 2.65
C ASP A 174 25.81 -4.39 2.61
N ILE A 175 25.05 -4.24 3.72
CA ILE A 175 24.02 -3.25 3.87
C ILE A 175 24.60 -1.88 4.28
N ALA A 176 25.69 -1.88 5.07
CA ALA A 176 26.30 -0.69 5.63
C ALA A 176 27.04 0.15 4.58
#